data_7ce2063fb2ebd07425156e1fa71dcf23
#
_entry.id   7ce2063fb2ebd07425156e1fa71dcf23
#
_cell.length_a   1.000
_cell.length_b   1.000
_cell.length_c   1.000
_cell.angle_alpha   90.00
_cell.angle_beta   90.00
_cell.angle_gamma   90.00
#
_symmetry.space_group_name_H-M   'P 1'
#
loop_
_entity.id
_entity.type
_entity.pdbx_description
1 polymer ?
#
loop_
_entity_poly.entity_id
_entity_poly.type
_entity_poly.pdbx_seq_one_letter_code
_entity_poly.pdbx_strand_id
1 'polypeptide(L)'
;VKDGIITWETQQTDYPSVGPDSPEYEPRGCPRGAAFSWYTYSPTRVRYPYVRGVLLQMYREAKSQHDGDPVKAWAHIVENPRRAMAYKSARGKGGLVRATWDEAAEIVAAAHVHTIQKYGPDRVAGFSPIPAMSMVSHASGARFVNLIGGSMLSFYDWYADLPVASPQVFGDQTDVPESGDWWDAGYLIMWGS
;
A
#
# COMPACT_ATOMS: atom_id res chain seq x y z
N VAL A 1 -8.34 -0.74 -25.97
CA VAL A 1 -7.01 -1.39 -26.03
C VAL A 1 -6.70 -1.71 -27.48
N LYS A 2 -5.52 -1.33 -27.96
CA LYS A 2 -5.02 -1.67 -29.28
C LYS A 2 -3.64 -2.33 -29.12
N ASP A 3 -3.50 -3.51 -29.70
CA ASP A 3 -2.25 -4.29 -29.64
C ASP A 3 -1.66 -4.45 -28.23
N GLY A 4 -2.53 -4.65 -27.23
CA GLY A 4 -2.15 -4.79 -25.84
C GLY A 4 -1.89 -3.46 -25.10
N ILE A 5 -2.01 -2.33 -25.76
CA ILE A 5 -1.80 -1.00 -25.17
C ILE A 5 -3.15 -0.33 -24.91
N ILE A 6 -3.33 0.23 -23.72
CA ILE A 6 -4.50 1.05 -23.40
C ILE A 6 -4.37 2.35 -24.16
N THR A 7 -5.29 2.61 -25.07
CA THR A 7 -5.30 3.81 -25.91
C THR A 7 -6.28 4.87 -25.43
N TRP A 8 -7.27 4.44 -24.67
CA TRP A 8 -8.29 5.31 -24.10
C TRP A 8 -9.01 4.60 -22.97
N GLU A 9 -9.42 5.34 -21.97
CA GLU A 9 -10.18 4.88 -20.83
C GLU A 9 -11.18 5.94 -20.37
N THR A 10 -12.32 5.50 -19.87
CA THR A 10 -13.34 6.37 -19.30
C THR A 10 -14.18 5.58 -18.31
N GLN A 11 -15.01 6.26 -17.57
CA GLN A 11 -16.01 5.63 -16.72
C GLN A 11 -17.03 4.88 -17.55
N GLN A 12 -17.47 3.75 -17.04
CA GLN A 12 -18.66 3.07 -17.53
C GLN A 12 -19.89 3.96 -17.37
N THR A 13 -20.78 3.99 -18.33
CA THR A 13 -21.96 4.88 -18.34
C THR A 13 -23.28 4.12 -18.48
N ASP A 14 -23.21 2.80 -18.66
CA ASP A 14 -24.34 1.89 -18.84
C ASP A 14 -24.62 1.10 -17.57
N TYR A 15 -24.85 1.81 -16.46
CA TYR A 15 -25.25 1.18 -15.21
C TYR A 15 -26.66 0.59 -15.34
N PRO A 16 -26.91 -0.57 -14.72
CA PRO A 16 -28.27 -1.10 -14.63
C PRO A 16 -29.15 -0.16 -13.80
N SER A 17 -30.43 -0.08 -14.15
CA SER A 17 -31.41 0.66 -13.35
C SER A 17 -31.53 0.09 -11.95
N VAL A 18 -31.65 0.97 -10.97
CA VAL A 18 -31.88 0.61 -9.57
C VAL A 18 -33.36 0.46 -9.21
N GLY A 19 -34.25 0.72 -10.16
CA GLY A 19 -35.69 0.59 -10.01
C GLY A 19 -36.42 1.94 -9.93
N PRO A 20 -37.77 1.90 -9.91
CA PRO A 20 -38.57 3.11 -10.00
C PRO A 20 -38.58 3.98 -8.73
N ASP A 21 -38.19 3.38 -7.60
CA ASP A 21 -38.29 4.03 -6.28
C ASP A 21 -36.98 4.70 -5.84
N SER A 22 -35.96 4.68 -6.69
CA SER A 22 -34.64 5.26 -6.39
C SER A 22 -34.13 6.06 -7.57
N PRO A 23 -33.38 7.16 -7.33
CA PRO A 23 -32.70 7.88 -8.40
C PRO A 23 -31.72 6.98 -9.14
N GLU A 24 -31.65 7.11 -10.45
CA GLU A 24 -30.68 6.38 -11.28
C GLU A 24 -29.25 6.82 -10.97
N TYR A 25 -28.32 5.86 -11.03
CA TYR A 25 -26.91 6.17 -10.90
C TYR A 25 -26.41 6.99 -12.08
N GLU A 26 -25.79 8.10 -11.78
CA GLU A 26 -25.16 8.95 -12.78
C GLU A 26 -23.65 8.69 -12.85
N PRO A 27 -23.06 8.70 -14.05
CA PRO A 27 -21.61 8.62 -14.20
C PRO A 27 -20.92 9.84 -13.55
N ARG A 28 -20.05 9.57 -12.57
CA ARG A 28 -19.39 10.62 -11.78
C ARG A 28 -17.85 10.47 -11.76
N GLY A 29 -17.29 9.91 -12.82
CA GLY A 29 -15.85 9.81 -12.98
C GLY A 29 -15.18 11.16 -13.06
N CYS A 30 -13.91 11.21 -12.70
CA CYS A 30 -13.11 12.42 -12.76
C CYS A 30 -11.95 12.28 -13.77
N PRO A 31 -11.33 13.39 -14.18
CA PRO A 31 -10.21 13.36 -15.12
C PRO A 31 -9.02 12.50 -14.66
N ARG A 32 -8.83 12.30 -13.37
CA ARG A 32 -7.76 11.45 -12.84
C ARG A 32 -7.96 9.99 -13.25
N GLY A 33 -9.16 9.44 -13.10
CA GLY A 33 -9.49 8.10 -13.56
C GLY A 33 -9.35 7.98 -15.08
N ALA A 34 -9.86 8.95 -15.83
CA ALA A 34 -9.81 8.98 -17.29
C ALA A 34 -8.39 9.14 -17.87
N ALA A 35 -7.41 9.49 -17.07
CA ALA A 35 -6.00 9.63 -17.46
C ALA A 35 -5.10 8.58 -16.77
N PHE A 36 -5.66 7.54 -16.17
CA PHE A 36 -4.89 6.61 -15.34
C PHE A 36 -3.85 5.80 -16.12
N SER A 37 -4.12 5.51 -17.40
CA SER A 37 -3.15 4.83 -18.28
C SER A 37 -1.85 5.61 -18.45
N TRP A 38 -1.87 6.91 -18.29
CA TRP A 38 -0.67 7.75 -18.36
C TRP A 38 0.35 7.39 -17.26
N TYR A 39 -0.10 6.96 -16.08
CA TYR A 39 0.80 6.45 -15.04
C TYR A 39 1.49 5.16 -15.48
N THR A 40 0.79 4.32 -16.24
CA THR A 40 1.32 3.06 -16.76
C THR A 40 2.42 3.29 -17.79
N TYR A 41 2.24 4.25 -18.69
CA TYR A 41 3.15 4.52 -19.81
C TYR A 41 4.06 5.73 -19.62
N SER A 42 3.98 6.40 -18.48
CA SER A 42 4.82 7.55 -18.18
C SER A 42 6.31 7.21 -18.24
N PRO A 43 7.14 8.06 -18.87
CA PRO A 43 8.59 7.87 -18.87
C PRO A 43 9.21 7.98 -17.46
N THR A 44 8.48 8.61 -16.53
CA THR A 44 8.92 8.76 -15.13
C THR A 44 8.48 7.59 -14.24
N ARG A 45 7.76 6.60 -14.79
CA ARG A 45 7.38 5.42 -14.04
C ARG A 45 8.60 4.67 -13.52
N VAL A 46 8.60 4.35 -12.23
CA VAL A 46 9.64 3.54 -11.59
C VAL A 46 9.54 2.10 -12.12
N ARG A 47 10.57 1.63 -12.82
CA ARG A 47 10.61 0.31 -13.48
C ARG A 47 11.45 -0.71 -12.73
N TYR A 48 12.27 -0.26 -11.80
CA TYR A 48 13.24 -1.09 -11.08
C TYR A 48 13.17 -0.78 -9.60
N PRO A 49 13.56 -1.73 -8.74
CA PRO A 49 13.69 -1.44 -7.32
C PRO A 49 14.86 -0.48 -7.08
N TYR A 50 14.65 0.40 -6.12
CA TYR A 50 15.68 1.32 -5.64
C TYR A 50 15.86 1.13 -4.14
N VAL A 51 17.11 1.07 -3.73
CA VAL A 51 17.51 0.95 -2.34
C VAL A 51 18.35 2.16 -1.97
N ARG A 52 18.28 2.61 -0.72
CA ARG A 52 19.19 3.66 -0.25
C ARG A 52 20.64 3.21 -0.43
N GLY A 53 21.45 4.01 -1.14
CA GLY A 53 22.81 3.66 -1.50
C GLY A 53 23.66 3.29 -0.29
N VAL A 54 23.52 4.04 0.82
CA VAL A 54 24.22 3.74 2.08
C VAL A 54 23.87 2.34 2.60
N LEU A 55 22.59 1.95 2.57
CA LEU A 55 22.17 0.62 2.99
C LEU A 55 22.71 -0.46 2.04
N LEU A 56 22.57 -0.25 0.75
CA LEU A 56 22.98 -1.22 -0.27
C LEU A 56 24.48 -1.51 -0.20
N GLN A 57 25.27 -0.47 -0.06
CA GLN A 57 26.72 -0.62 0.10
C GLN A 57 27.06 -1.41 1.38
N MET A 58 26.52 -1.00 2.53
CA MET A 58 26.76 -1.71 3.79
C MET A 58 26.31 -3.17 3.73
N TYR A 59 25.20 -3.44 3.05
CA TYR A 59 24.69 -4.81 2.92
C TYR A 59 25.61 -5.67 2.08
N ARG A 60 26.09 -5.19 0.94
CA ARG A 60 27.05 -5.90 0.08
C ARG A 60 28.37 -6.19 0.80
N GLU A 61 28.88 -5.20 1.52
CA GLU A 61 30.09 -5.34 2.33
C GLU A 61 29.89 -6.39 3.45
N ALA A 62 28.80 -6.28 4.19
CA ALA A 62 28.48 -7.22 5.25
C ALA A 62 28.26 -8.65 4.73
N LYS A 63 27.58 -8.79 3.59
CA LYS A 63 27.36 -10.10 2.97
C LYS A 63 28.66 -10.78 2.57
N SER A 64 29.66 -10.04 2.07
CA SER A 64 30.98 -10.58 1.75
C SER A 64 31.76 -11.00 2.99
N GLN A 65 31.53 -10.36 4.15
CA GLN A 65 32.16 -10.68 5.43
C GLN A 65 31.53 -11.88 6.14
N HIS A 66 30.31 -12.26 5.73
CA HIS A 66 29.53 -13.35 6.35
C HIS A 66 29.25 -14.50 5.36
N ASP A 67 30.19 -14.80 4.48
CA ASP A 67 30.13 -15.93 3.55
C ASP A 67 28.85 -15.97 2.69
N GLY A 68 28.32 -14.80 2.37
CA GLY A 68 27.11 -14.67 1.57
C GLY A 68 25.80 -14.83 2.35
N ASP A 69 25.82 -15.02 3.67
CA ASP A 69 24.63 -15.19 4.51
C ASP A 69 23.86 -13.84 4.62
N PRO A 70 22.65 -13.77 4.05
CA PRO A 70 21.89 -12.52 4.01
C PRO A 70 21.37 -12.10 5.41
N VAL A 71 21.04 -13.05 6.27
CA VAL A 71 20.50 -12.76 7.60
C VAL A 71 21.58 -12.23 8.51
N LYS A 72 22.78 -12.84 8.48
CA LYS A 72 23.94 -12.34 9.23
C LYS A 72 24.39 -10.97 8.71
N ALA A 73 24.35 -10.75 7.41
CA ALA A 73 24.65 -9.44 6.82
C ALA A 73 23.68 -8.36 7.32
N TRP A 74 22.39 -8.65 7.37
CA TRP A 74 21.40 -7.75 7.93
C TRP A 74 21.61 -7.50 9.42
N ALA A 75 21.82 -8.54 10.21
CA ALA A 75 22.13 -8.47 11.64
C ALA A 75 23.34 -7.58 11.90
N HIS A 76 24.41 -7.74 11.13
CA HIS A 76 25.63 -6.94 11.21
C HIS A 76 25.40 -5.43 11.06
N ILE A 77 24.37 -5.05 10.31
CA ILE A 77 23.99 -3.65 10.12
C ILE A 77 23.11 -3.15 11.27
N VAL A 78 22.03 -3.88 11.56
CA VAL A 78 20.99 -3.36 12.46
C VAL A 78 21.31 -3.50 13.93
N GLU A 79 22.18 -4.44 14.29
CA GLU A 79 22.65 -4.61 15.67
C GLU A 79 23.81 -3.65 16.05
N ASN A 80 24.40 -3.01 15.07
CA ASN A 80 25.36 -1.96 15.31
C ASN A 80 24.68 -0.58 15.29
N PRO A 81 24.59 0.15 16.41
CA PRO A 81 23.86 1.42 16.46
C PRO A 81 24.34 2.47 15.45
N ARG A 82 25.67 2.53 15.19
CA ARG A 82 26.23 3.50 14.22
C ARG A 82 25.81 3.18 12.79
N ARG A 83 25.88 1.90 12.40
CA ARG A 83 25.46 1.45 11.06
C ARG A 83 23.95 1.61 10.89
N ALA A 84 23.17 1.19 11.86
CA ALA A 84 21.71 1.37 11.86
C ALA A 84 21.33 2.84 11.71
N MET A 85 21.98 3.74 12.45
CA MET A 85 21.73 5.18 12.34
C MET A 85 22.17 5.73 10.97
N ALA A 86 23.28 5.28 10.42
CA ALA A 86 23.77 5.77 9.14
C ALA A 86 22.74 5.61 8.00
N TYR A 87 22.14 4.41 7.85
CA TYR A 87 21.14 4.24 6.80
C TYR A 87 19.76 4.84 7.15
N LYS A 88 19.40 4.87 8.43
CA LYS A 88 18.12 5.47 8.86
C LYS A 88 18.10 6.99 8.67
N SER A 89 19.20 7.66 9.00
CA SER A 89 19.34 9.11 8.84
C SER A 89 19.42 9.56 7.37
N ALA A 90 19.64 8.65 6.43
CA ALA A 90 19.60 8.91 5.00
C ALA A 90 18.16 8.92 4.42
N ARG A 91 17.14 8.58 5.22
CA ARG A 91 15.75 8.61 4.75
C ARG A 91 15.33 10.02 4.37
N GLY A 92 14.67 10.15 3.21
CA GLY A 92 14.18 11.41 2.69
C GLY A 92 15.23 12.35 2.10
N LYS A 93 16.51 11.97 2.11
CA LYS A 93 17.61 12.79 1.60
C LYS A 93 18.09 12.42 0.19
N GLY A 94 17.34 11.59 -0.51
CA GLY A 94 17.75 11.07 -1.83
C GLY A 94 18.80 9.97 -1.71
N GLY A 95 19.68 9.87 -2.73
CA GLY A 95 20.74 8.87 -2.76
C GLY A 95 20.22 7.44 -2.97
N LEU A 96 19.10 7.29 -3.66
CA LEU A 96 18.57 5.99 -4.05
C LEU A 96 19.37 5.44 -5.23
N VAL A 97 19.74 4.17 -5.16
CA VAL A 97 20.49 3.43 -6.15
C VAL A 97 19.68 2.27 -6.68
N ARG A 98 19.70 2.05 -7.97
CA ARG A 98 19.05 0.92 -8.60
C ARG A 98 19.65 -0.40 -8.09
N ALA A 99 18.80 -1.31 -7.70
CA ALA A 99 19.12 -2.69 -7.34
C ALA A 99 18.48 -3.67 -8.32
N THR A 100 18.82 -4.94 -8.26
CA THR A 100 18.06 -6.00 -8.91
C THR A 100 16.83 -6.36 -8.02
N TRP A 101 15.85 -7.03 -8.63
CA TRP A 101 14.71 -7.55 -7.86
C TRP A 101 15.14 -8.59 -6.84
N ASP A 102 16.07 -9.47 -7.20
CA ASP A 102 16.59 -10.50 -6.30
C ASP A 102 17.30 -9.87 -5.10
N GLU A 103 18.15 -8.87 -5.33
CA GLU A 103 18.87 -8.18 -4.26
C GLU A 103 17.90 -7.42 -3.33
N ALA A 104 16.91 -6.73 -3.88
CA ALA A 104 15.93 -6.03 -3.08
C ALA A 104 15.04 -6.98 -2.26
N ALA A 105 14.60 -8.08 -2.87
CA ALA A 105 13.81 -9.11 -2.20
C ALA A 105 14.62 -9.82 -1.11
N GLU A 106 15.89 -10.11 -1.37
CA GLU A 106 16.79 -10.72 -0.39
C GLU A 106 16.99 -9.84 0.84
N ILE A 107 17.20 -8.53 0.66
CA ILE A 107 17.33 -7.58 1.78
C ILE A 107 16.05 -7.56 2.62
N VAL A 108 14.88 -7.53 1.98
CA VAL A 108 13.58 -7.54 2.67
C VAL A 108 13.38 -8.86 3.42
N ALA A 109 13.66 -9.99 2.77
CA ALA A 109 13.56 -11.32 3.38
C ALA A 109 14.51 -11.47 4.58
N ALA A 110 15.76 -11.03 4.44
CA ALA A 110 16.74 -11.05 5.53
C ALA A 110 16.26 -10.23 6.74
N ALA A 111 15.65 -9.07 6.51
CA ALA A 111 15.09 -8.25 7.56
C ALA A 111 13.94 -8.94 8.30
N HIS A 112 13.03 -9.60 7.57
CA HIS A 112 11.93 -10.37 8.16
C HIS A 112 12.46 -11.56 8.96
N VAL A 113 13.33 -12.39 8.37
CA VAL A 113 13.88 -13.57 9.03
C VAL A 113 14.64 -13.20 10.29
N HIS A 114 15.49 -12.17 10.24
CA HIS A 114 16.20 -11.67 11.42
C HIS A 114 15.22 -11.23 12.52
N THR A 115 14.18 -10.49 12.16
CA THR A 115 13.17 -10.02 13.13
C THR A 115 12.42 -11.18 13.76
N ILE A 116 11.99 -12.15 12.95
CA ILE A 116 11.28 -13.34 13.40
C ILE A 116 12.14 -14.17 14.35
N GLN A 117 13.40 -14.42 13.99
CA GLN A 117 14.32 -15.23 14.81
C GLN A 117 14.67 -14.54 16.13
N LYS A 118 14.81 -13.22 16.12
CA LYS A 118 15.27 -12.48 17.29
C LYS A 118 14.17 -12.04 18.23
N TYR A 119 13.01 -11.67 17.69
CA TYR A 119 11.96 -10.99 18.44
C TYR A 119 10.60 -11.67 18.38
N GLY A 120 10.42 -12.64 17.48
CA GLY A 120 9.16 -13.29 17.19
C GLY A 120 8.49 -12.74 15.93
N PRO A 121 7.63 -13.53 15.27
CA PRO A 121 6.96 -13.16 14.03
C PRO A 121 5.93 -12.04 14.21
N ASP A 122 5.33 -11.93 15.38
CA ASP A 122 4.37 -10.88 15.76
C ASP A 122 4.97 -9.47 15.72
N ARG A 123 6.30 -9.36 15.64
CA ARG A 123 7.02 -8.09 15.49
C ARG A 123 7.14 -7.62 14.05
N VAL A 124 6.68 -8.39 13.11
CA VAL A 124 6.48 -7.98 11.72
C VAL A 124 5.03 -7.58 11.54
N ALA A 125 4.78 -6.30 11.33
CA ALA A 125 3.43 -5.79 11.12
C ALA A 125 3.20 -5.48 9.64
N GLY A 126 2.05 -5.89 9.14
CA GLY A 126 1.55 -5.57 7.81
C GLY A 126 0.37 -4.61 7.90
N PHE A 127 0.31 -3.69 6.96
CA PHE A 127 -0.83 -2.81 6.78
C PHE A 127 -1.26 -2.87 5.33
N SER A 128 -2.48 -3.34 5.09
CA SER A 128 -3.04 -3.42 3.75
C SER A 128 -3.98 -2.25 3.49
N PRO A 129 -3.97 -1.70 2.28
CA PRO A 129 -4.89 -0.63 1.89
C PRO A 129 -6.34 -1.14 1.84
N ILE A 130 -7.24 -0.23 1.53
CA ILE A 130 -8.69 -0.46 1.47
C ILE A 130 -9.04 -1.65 0.56
N PRO A 131 -9.85 -2.62 1.01
CA PRO A 131 -10.29 -3.76 0.20
C PRO A 131 -11.01 -3.37 -1.08
N ALA A 132 -11.69 -2.23 -1.07
CA ALA A 132 -12.44 -1.70 -2.23
C ALA A 132 -11.56 -1.36 -3.45
N MET A 133 -10.27 -1.21 -3.27
CA MET A 133 -9.36 -0.87 -4.39
C MET A 133 -9.03 -2.09 -5.26
N SER A 134 -8.69 -3.21 -4.65
CA SER A 134 -8.40 -4.48 -5.33
C SER A 134 -8.37 -5.61 -4.33
N MET A 135 -9.22 -6.59 -4.51
CA MET A 135 -9.25 -7.80 -3.67
C MET A 135 -7.90 -8.55 -3.71
N VAL A 136 -7.29 -8.63 -4.89
CA VAL A 136 -5.99 -9.31 -5.06
C VAL A 136 -4.88 -8.55 -4.32
N SER A 137 -4.82 -7.24 -4.45
CA SER A 137 -3.81 -6.42 -3.77
C SER A 137 -3.96 -6.46 -2.25
N HIS A 138 -5.21 -6.40 -1.75
CA HIS A 138 -5.50 -6.54 -0.34
C HIS A 138 -5.14 -7.93 0.19
N ALA A 139 -5.64 -8.97 -0.48
CA ALA A 139 -5.48 -10.34 -0.03
C ALA A 139 -4.02 -10.83 -0.10
N SER A 140 -3.24 -10.43 -1.09
CA SER A 140 -1.86 -10.87 -1.23
C SER A 140 -0.97 -10.39 -0.08
N GLY A 141 -1.09 -9.12 0.30
CA GLY A 141 -0.35 -8.58 1.45
C GLY A 141 -0.78 -9.21 2.78
N ALA A 142 -2.09 -9.30 3.01
CA ALA A 142 -2.63 -9.94 4.21
C ALA A 142 -2.21 -11.42 4.30
N ARG A 143 -2.30 -12.16 3.18
CA ARG A 143 -1.87 -13.56 3.11
C ARG A 143 -0.38 -13.71 3.44
N PHE A 144 0.48 -12.87 2.88
CA PHE A 144 1.91 -12.90 3.16
C PHE A 144 2.20 -12.73 4.66
N VAL A 145 1.64 -11.67 5.26
CA VAL A 145 1.86 -11.37 6.68
C VAL A 145 1.36 -12.50 7.58
N ASN A 146 0.17 -13.06 7.31
CA ASN A 146 -0.36 -14.19 8.06
C ASN A 146 0.49 -15.45 7.90
N LEU A 147 1.01 -15.74 6.70
CA LEU A 147 1.84 -16.93 6.47
C LEU A 147 3.17 -16.88 7.22
N ILE A 148 3.74 -15.71 7.44
CA ILE A 148 4.96 -15.56 8.24
C ILE A 148 4.69 -15.41 9.74
N GLY A 149 3.43 -15.44 10.17
CA GLY A 149 3.02 -15.27 11.57
C GLY A 149 3.09 -13.83 12.07
N GLY A 150 3.08 -12.85 11.15
CA GLY A 150 3.11 -11.44 11.48
C GLY A 150 1.76 -10.89 11.93
N SER A 151 1.76 -9.68 12.45
CA SER A 151 0.56 -8.95 12.89
C SER A 151 -0.05 -8.17 11.73
N MET A 152 -1.27 -8.50 11.34
CA MET A 152 -1.98 -7.76 10.30
C MET A 152 -2.82 -6.66 10.92
N LEU A 153 -2.52 -5.41 10.57
CA LEU A 153 -3.27 -4.23 11.01
C LEU A 153 -4.45 -3.98 10.08
N SER A 154 -5.56 -3.55 10.67
CA SER A 154 -6.75 -3.17 9.92
C SER A 154 -6.70 -1.69 9.53
N PHE A 155 -7.04 -1.41 8.28
CA PHE A 155 -7.25 -0.04 7.82
C PHE A 155 -8.38 0.66 8.60
N TYR A 156 -9.45 -0.05 8.87
CA TYR A 156 -10.63 0.48 9.56
C TYR A 156 -10.37 0.78 11.04
N ASP A 157 -9.49 0.03 11.68
CA ASP A 157 -9.07 0.32 13.06
C ASP A 157 -8.17 1.56 13.12
N TRP A 158 -7.47 1.86 12.04
CA TRP A 158 -6.60 3.03 11.94
C TRP A 158 -7.39 4.32 11.68
N TYR A 159 -8.36 4.24 10.76
CA TYR A 159 -9.24 5.35 10.41
C TYR A 159 -10.58 5.19 11.12
N ALA A 160 -10.57 5.33 12.43
CA ALA A 160 -11.73 5.11 13.30
C ALA A 160 -12.84 6.18 13.16
N ASP A 161 -12.75 7.08 12.23
CA ASP A 161 -13.71 8.16 11.97
C ASP A 161 -15.09 7.63 11.54
N LEU A 162 -15.13 6.69 10.59
CA LEU A 162 -16.38 6.08 10.15
C LEU A 162 -16.96 5.08 11.17
N PRO A 163 -16.19 4.07 11.63
CA PRO A 163 -16.75 3.03 12.48
C PRO A 163 -17.03 3.48 13.93
N VAL A 164 -16.47 4.58 14.40
CA VAL A 164 -16.69 5.04 15.79
C VAL A 164 -17.95 5.87 15.94
N ALA A 165 -18.22 6.79 15.02
CA ALA A 165 -19.37 7.69 15.11
C ALA A 165 -20.68 7.01 14.69
N SER A 166 -20.65 6.26 13.59
CA SER A 166 -21.87 5.65 13.02
C SER A 166 -22.62 4.74 13.98
N PRO A 167 -21.99 3.79 14.70
CA PRO A 167 -22.69 2.96 15.67
C PRO A 167 -23.31 3.75 16.84
N GLN A 168 -22.69 4.84 17.23
CA GLN A 168 -23.20 5.68 18.33
C GLN A 168 -24.41 6.50 17.92
N VAL A 169 -24.51 6.90 16.67
CA VAL A 169 -25.57 7.76 16.15
C VAL A 169 -26.71 6.94 15.54
N PHE A 170 -26.38 5.93 14.76
CA PHE A 170 -27.32 5.15 13.95
C PHE A 170 -27.51 3.71 14.43
N GLY A 171 -26.64 3.21 15.29
CA GLY A 171 -26.66 1.81 15.73
C GLY A 171 -26.05 0.83 14.73
N ASP A 172 -25.56 1.29 13.57
CA ASP A 172 -24.94 0.50 12.54
C ASP A 172 -23.58 1.11 12.10
N GLN A 173 -22.62 0.24 11.85
CA GLN A 173 -21.27 0.65 11.46
C GLN A 173 -21.19 1.12 10.00
N THR A 174 -22.08 0.68 9.15
CA THR A 174 -22.06 0.88 7.71
C THR A 174 -23.16 1.80 7.20
N ASP A 175 -23.76 2.57 8.07
CA ASP A 175 -24.81 3.52 7.71
C ASP A 175 -24.21 4.72 6.93
N VAL A 176 -24.04 4.51 5.64
CA VAL A 176 -23.62 5.54 4.68
C VAL A 176 -24.73 5.72 3.68
N PRO A 177 -25.34 6.93 3.57
CA PRO A 177 -26.35 7.20 2.57
C PRO A 177 -25.79 7.05 1.16
N GLU A 178 -26.61 6.61 0.24
CA GLU A 178 -26.25 6.55 -1.18
C GLU A 178 -26.15 7.97 -1.76
N SER A 179 -25.40 8.10 -2.85
CA SER A 179 -25.26 9.40 -3.51
C SER A 179 -26.58 9.97 -4.02
N GLY A 180 -27.58 9.11 -4.33
CA GLY A 180 -28.92 9.50 -4.73
C GLY A 180 -29.68 10.28 -3.64
N ASP A 181 -29.44 9.94 -2.39
CA ASP A 181 -30.10 10.59 -1.23
C ASP A 181 -29.72 12.08 -1.11
N TRP A 182 -28.62 12.50 -1.71
CA TRP A 182 -28.24 13.92 -1.70
C TRP A 182 -29.24 14.82 -2.42
N TRP A 183 -29.96 14.30 -3.41
CA TRP A 183 -30.98 15.05 -4.16
C TRP A 183 -32.21 15.39 -3.32
N ASP A 184 -32.50 14.56 -2.30
CA ASP A 184 -33.60 14.74 -1.39
C ASP A 184 -33.22 15.55 -0.14
N ALA A 185 -31.92 15.91 -0.01
CA ALA A 185 -31.46 16.70 1.10
C ALA A 185 -31.85 18.18 0.97
N GLY A 186 -32.45 18.72 2.00
CA GLY A 186 -32.77 20.16 2.06
C GLY A 186 -31.55 21.05 2.30
N TYR A 187 -30.45 20.48 2.80
CA TYR A 187 -29.20 21.17 3.07
C TYR A 187 -28.02 20.20 3.11
N LEU A 188 -26.96 20.53 2.39
CA LEU A 188 -25.73 19.74 2.34
C LEU A 188 -24.56 20.56 2.88
N ILE A 189 -23.83 20.00 3.82
CA ILE A 189 -22.58 20.57 4.32
C ILE A 189 -21.40 19.79 3.70
N MET A 190 -20.63 20.45 2.86
CA MET A 190 -19.38 19.91 2.34
C MET A 190 -18.24 20.24 3.28
N TRP A 191 -17.68 19.23 3.90
CA TRP A 191 -16.67 19.38 4.96
C TRP A 191 -15.32 18.84 4.51
N GLY A 192 -14.59 19.62 3.76
CA GLY A 192 -13.20 19.33 3.39
C GLY A 192 -12.99 18.22 2.36
N SER A 193 -13.92 17.99 1.46
CA SER A 193 -13.78 17.03 0.36
C SER A 193 -13.28 17.68 -0.93
#